data_d55ae7eb72727aa8c3c612d0801ca2df
#
_entry.id   d55ae7eb72727aa8c3c612d0801ca2df
#
_cell.length_a   1.000
_cell.length_b   1.000
_cell.length_c   1.000
_cell.angle_alpha   90.00
_cell.angle_beta   90.00
_cell.angle_gamma   90.00
#
_symmetry.space_group_name_H-M   'P 1'
#
loop_
_entity.id
_entity.type
_entity.pdbx_description
1 polymer ?
#
loop_
_entity_poly.entity_id
_entity_poly.type
_entity_poly.pdbx_seq_one_letter_code
_entity_poly.pdbx_strand_id
1 'polypeptide(L)'
;MDSLLAWALVVVLLLSFTERGLRLPVPVIAIRGYDCTEVEQAPDWLEQALGQIGAYSLRHCATTLFGLPNGHELRVILSDTRQGALRTSRRFVVPVDAALRVVPARPWIDLLPLALLGLASALFTAFGWSTPGKRLLGLRLQPVGTPRPIRREILRLGPLLILGSAPLWPGLGAIVTWGPGAVLAAMAAIALALTWYYLWPFAHWTGQSRHDRLSGTRVIAAKAAPVPPPAGP
;
A
#
# COMPACT_ATOMS: atom_id res chain seq x y z
N MET A 1 10.63 9.92 5.11
CA MET A 1 11.30 9.27 6.24
C MET A 1 10.33 8.66 7.23
N ASP A 2 9.33 9.39 7.76
CA ASP A 2 8.38 8.85 8.74
C ASP A 2 7.66 7.58 8.23
N SER A 3 7.31 7.52 6.94
CA SER A 3 6.69 6.33 6.32
C SER A 3 7.63 5.12 6.27
N LEU A 4 8.91 5.33 6.05
CA LEU A 4 9.92 4.26 6.07
C LEU A 4 10.11 3.71 7.47
N LEU A 5 10.13 4.59 8.49
CA LEU A 5 10.21 4.17 9.89
C LEU A 5 8.97 3.37 10.32
N ALA A 6 7.78 3.84 9.95
CA ALA A 6 6.54 3.11 10.23
C ALA A 6 6.52 1.74 9.53
N TRP A 7 6.96 1.68 8.27
CA TRP A 7 7.09 0.43 7.53
C TRP A 7 8.09 -0.51 8.17
N ALA A 8 9.30 -0.04 8.50
CA ALA A 8 10.35 -0.85 9.13
C ALA A 8 9.87 -1.43 10.47
N LEU A 9 9.18 -0.64 11.29
CA LEU A 9 8.62 -1.10 12.55
C LEU A 9 7.59 -2.22 12.33
N VAL A 10 6.68 -2.06 11.36
CA VAL A 10 5.69 -3.11 11.04
C VAL A 10 6.38 -4.36 10.53
N VAL A 11 7.40 -4.23 9.67
CA VAL A 11 8.18 -5.39 9.18
C VAL A 11 8.83 -6.14 10.34
N VAL A 12 9.50 -5.45 11.26
CA VAL A 12 10.14 -6.08 12.43
C VAL A 12 9.11 -6.82 13.28
N LEU A 13 7.94 -6.24 13.51
CA LEU A 13 6.86 -6.87 14.28
C LEU A 13 6.27 -8.11 13.59
N LEU A 14 6.19 -8.09 12.26
CA LEU A 14 5.58 -9.16 11.48
C LEU A 14 6.58 -10.25 11.05
N LEU A 15 7.88 -10.00 11.16
CA LEU A 15 8.92 -10.92 10.65
C LEU A 15 8.79 -12.33 11.22
N SER A 16 8.49 -12.47 12.52
CA SER A 16 8.29 -13.76 13.16
C SER A 16 7.05 -14.54 12.69
N PHE A 17 6.14 -13.89 11.96
CA PHE A 17 4.93 -14.51 11.44
C PHE A 17 5.06 -14.93 9.96
N THR A 18 6.15 -14.58 9.29
CA THR A 18 6.36 -14.94 7.87
C THR A 18 6.47 -16.45 7.67
N GLU A 19 7.02 -17.18 8.64
CA GLU A 19 7.06 -18.64 8.64
C GLU A 19 5.65 -19.28 8.66
N ARG A 20 4.68 -18.57 9.23
CA ARG A 20 3.26 -18.98 9.26
C ARG A 20 2.48 -18.55 8.03
N GLY A 21 3.18 -18.19 6.94
CA GLY A 21 2.58 -17.78 5.68
C GLY A 21 2.09 -16.32 5.66
N LEU A 22 2.42 -15.50 6.67
CA LEU A 22 2.11 -14.08 6.62
C LEU A 22 3.07 -13.38 5.65
N ARG A 23 2.54 -12.53 4.76
CA ARG A 23 3.37 -11.69 3.88
C ARG A 23 3.65 -10.35 4.54
N LEU A 24 4.86 -9.86 4.34
CA LEU A 24 5.23 -8.51 4.79
C LEU A 24 4.56 -7.45 3.92
N PRO A 25 4.21 -6.28 4.48
CA PRO A 25 3.67 -5.18 3.70
C PRO A 25 4.69 -4.70 2.67
N VAL A 26 4.22 -4.52 1.44
CA VAL A 26 5.08 -4.15 0.31
C VAL A 26 5.14 -2.63 0.18
N PRO A 27 6.33 -2.01 0.28
CA PRO A 27 6.46 -0.58 0.03
C PRO A 27 6.33 -0.27 -1.48
N VAL A 28 6.14 1.01 -1.81
CA VAL A 28 6.02 1.48 -3.21
C VAL A 28 7.21 1.06 -4.06
N ILE A 29 8.42 1.11 -3.48
CA ILE A 29 9.65 0.63 -4.12
C ILE A 29 10.08 -0.62 -3.37
N ALA A 30 10.09 -1.77 -4.05
CA ALA A 30 10.41 -3.05 -3.45
C ALA A 30 11.33 -3.88 -4.34
N ILE A 31 12.36 -4.45 -3.73
CA ILE A 31 13.21 -5.47 -4.36
C ILE A 31 12.69 -6.83 -3.89
N ARG A 32 12.18 -7.61 -4.83
CA ARG A 32 11.68 -8.96 -4.57
C ARG A 32 12.63 -9.99 -5.16
N GLY A 33 13.00 -10.97 -4.36
CA GLY A 33 13.70 -12.17 -4.80
C GLY A 33 12.75 -13.36 -4.84
N TYR A 34 13.08 -14.32 -5.69
CA TYR A 34 12.33 -15.57 -5.84
C TYR A 34 13.31 -16.71 -5.96
N ASP A 35 13.14 -17.72 -5.13
CA ASP A 35 13.82 -19.00 -5.25
C ASP A 35 12.75 -20.05 -5.56
N CYS A 36 12.78 -20.59 -6.78
CA CYS A 36 11.69 -21.40 -7.31
C CYS A 36 12.17 -22.81 -7.63
N THR A 37 11.44 -23.79 -7.12
CA THR A 37 11.59 -25.22 -7.44
C THR A 37 10.38 -25.71 -8.23
N GLU A 38 10.61 -26.64 -9.16
CA GLU A 38 9.52 -27.29 -9.89
C GLU A 38 8.80 -28.28 -8.97
N VAL A 39 7.47 -28.32 -9.10
CA VAL A 39 6.60 -29.22 -8.35
C VAL A 39 6.04 -30.23 -9.33
N GLU A 40 6.37 -31.51 -9.13
CA GLU A 40 5.95 -32.58 -10.03
C GLU A 40 4.47 -32.97 -9.82
N GLN A 41 4.00 -32.93 -8.58
CA GLN A 41 2.63 -33.29 -8.23
C GLN A 41 1.83 -32.06 -7.80
N ALA A 42 0.67 -31.85 -8.42
CA ALA A 42 -0.21 -30.78 -8.02
C ALA A 42 -0.84 -31.09 -6.64
N PRO A 43 -1.01 -30.08 -5.77
CA PRO A 43 -1.80 -30.25 -4.57
C PRO A 43 -3.27 -30.58 -4.91
N ASP A 44 -3.93 -31.41 -4.10
CA ASP A 44 -5.32 -31.86 -4.32
C ASP A 44 -6.30 -30.68 -4.54
N TRP A 45 -6.13 -29.61 -3.81
CA TRP A 45 -6.97 -28.40 -3.96
C TRP A 45 -6.82 -27.75 -5.35
N LEU A 46 -5.63 -27.86 -5.96
CA LEU A 46 -5.38 -27.30 -7.28
C LEU A 46 -5.94 -28.21 -8.38
N GLU A 47 -5.79 -29.51 -8.23
CA GLU A 47 -6.38 -30.48 -9.15
C GLU A 47 -7.90 -30.37 -9.19
N GLN A 48 -8.53 -30.21 -8.02
CA GLN A 48 -9.97 -29.98 -7.94
C GLN A 48 -10.40 -28.65 -8.60
N ALA A 49 -9.58 -27.58 -8.46
CA ALA A 49 -9.89 -26.27 -9.05
C ALA A 49 -9.66 -26.22 -10.56
N LEU A 50 -8.66 -26.93 -11.07
CA LEU A 50 -8.31 -26.93 -12.49
C LEU A 50 -9.15 -27.92 -13.30
N GLY A 51 -9.67 -28.99 -12.69
CA GLY A 51 -10.37 -30.05 -13.39
C GLY A 51 -9.50 -30.68 -14.51
N GLN A 52 -10.10 -30.91 -15.67
CA GLN A 52 -9.39 -31.45 -16.86
C GLN A 52 -8.78 -30.33 -17.72
N ILE A 53 -8.13 -29.36 -17.14
CA ILE A 53 -7.42 -28.32 -17.88
C ILE A 53 -6.09 -28.92 -18.35
N GLY A 54 -5.75 -28.67 -19.65
CA GLY A 54 -4.59 -29.22 -20.36
C GLY A 54 -3.23 -29.06 -19.66
N ALA A 55 -2.13 -29.13 -20.42
CA ALA A 55 -0.78 -29.11 -19.85
C ALA A 55 -0.51 -27.86 -19.00
N TYR A 56 -0.09 -28.07 -17.77
CA TYR A 56 0.33 -27.01 -16.86
C TYR A 56 1.73 -27.28 -16.31
N SER A 57 2.44 -26.23 -15.91
CA SER A 57 3.67 -26.34 -15.12
C SER A 57 3.50 -25.60 -13.79
N LEU A 58 4.05 -26.20 -12.74
CA LEU A 58 3.97 -25.70 -11.37
C LEU A 58 5.35 -25.35 -10.86
N ARG A 59 5.45 -24.17 -10.22
CA ARG A 59 6.66 -23.76 -9.51
C ARG A 59 6.31 -23.27 -8.14
N HIS A 60 6.89 -23.90 -7.12
CA HIS A 60 6.84 -23.39 -5.75
C HIS A 60 7.99 -22.42 -5.54
N CYS A 61 7.67 -21.17 -5.21
CA CYS A 61 8.65 -20.13 -5.05
C CYS A 61 8.66 -19.62 -3.60
N ALA A 62 9.81 -19.70 -2.93
CA ALA A 62 10.08 -18.93 -1.74
C ALA A 62 10.32 -17.47 -2.15
N THR A 63 9.63 -16.54 -1.50
CA THR A 63 9.72 -15.12 -1.84
C THR A 63 10.50 -14.36 -0.79
N THR A 64 11.30 -13.38 -1.22
CA THR A 64 11.98 -12.47 -0.32
C THR A 64 11.64 -11.02 -0.65
N LEU A 65 11.64 -10.16 0.37
CA LEU A 65 11.46 -8.73 0.26
C LEU A 65 12.68 -8.05 0.88
N PHE A 66 13.51 -7.39 0.07
CA PHE A 66 14.82 -6.84 0.49
C PHE A 66 15.72 -7.89 1.18
N GLY A 67 15.68 -9.15 0.72
CA GLY A 67 16.42 -10.26 1.34
C GLY A 67 15.76 -10.88 2.57
N LEU A 68 14.68 -10.30 3.10
CA LEU A 68 13.93 -10.88 4.23
C LEU A 68 12.90 -11.89 3.72
N PRO A 69 12.66 -13.01 4.41
CA PRO A 69 11.66 -14.00 4.02
C PRO A 69 10.26 -13.36 3.97
N ASN A 70 9.52 -13.60 2.90
CA ASN A 70 8.20 -13.01 2.66
C ASN A 70 7.14 -14.04 2.24
N GLY A 71 7.26 -15.27 2.76
CA GLY A 71 6.34 -16.35 2.51
C GLY A 71 6.60 -17.07 1.17
N HIS A 72 5.63 -17.85 0.75
CA HIS A 72 5.73 -18.71 -0.43
C HIS A 72 4.60 -18.44 -1.41
N GLU A 73 4.85 -18.75 -2.68
CA GLU A 73 3.82 -18.69 -3.72
C GLU A 73 3.93 -19.88 -4.69
N LEU A 74 2.77 -20.37 -5.10
CA LEU A 74 2.68 -21.35 -6.17
C LEU A 74 2.36 -20.63 -7.48
N ARG A 75 3.24 -20.75 -8.46
CA ARG A 75 3.07 -20.22 -9.81
C ARG A 75 2.55 -21.33 -10.71
N VAL A 76 1.35 -21.13 -11.23
CA VAL A 76 0.69 -22.05 -12.16
C VAL A 76 0.74 -21.42 -13.54
N ILE A 77 1.35 -22.10 -14.49
CA ILE A 77 1.43 -21.67 -15.89
C ILE A 77 0.60 -22.66 -16.70
N LEU A 78 -0.55 -22.21 -17.18
CA LEU A 78 -1.40 -22.99 -18.08
C LEU A 78 -0.95 -22.76 -19.52
N SER A 79 -0.67 -23.82 -20.23
CA SER A 79 -0.33 -23.78 -21.66
C SER A 79 -1.58 -24.21 -22.45
N ASP A 80 -2.24 -23.25 -23.09
CA ASP A 80 -3.36 -23.55 -23.99
C ASP A 80 -2.79 -23.79 -25.39
N THR A 81 -2.86 -25.06 -25.85
CA THR A 81 -2.48 -25.47 -27.19
C THR A 81 -3.71 -25.36 -28.10
N ARG A 82 -4.14 -24.14 -28.43
CA ARG A 82 -5.11 -23.98 -29.52
C ARG A 82 -4.40 -23.88 -30.86
N GLN A 83 -4.96 -24.61 -31.81
CA GLN A 83 -4.55 -24.75 -33.20
C GLN A 83 -4.07 -23.44 -33.82
N GLY A 84 -2.79 -23.43 -34.30
CA GLY A 84 -2.22 -22.30 -35.00
C GLY A 84 -1.07 -21.61 -34.23
N ALA A 85 -0.40 -20.70 -34.88
CA ALA A 85 0.87 -20.08 -34.47
C ALA A 85 0.88 -19.28 -33.16
N LEU A 86 -0.23 -19.14 -32.42
CA LEU A 86 -0.32 -18.36 -31.18
C LEU A 86 -0.48 -19.29 -29.97
N ARG A 87 0.61 -19.40 -29.20
CA ARG A 87 0.63 -20.10 -27.91
C ARG A 87 0.24 -19.11 -26.82
N THR A 88 -0.98 -19.21 -26.30
CA THR A 88 -1.44 -18.40 -25.16
C THR A 88 -1.05 -19.11 -23.87
N SER A 89 -0.28 -18.46 -23.01
CA SER A 89 -0.01 -18.95 -21.66
C SER A 89 -0.68 -18.05 -20.63
N ARG A 90 -1.44 -18.62 -19.71
CA ARG A 90 -2.01 -17.90 -18.56
C ARG A 90 -1.19 -18.22 -17.33
N ARG A 91 -0.79 -17.20 -16.60
CA ARG A 91 -0.04 -17.35 -15.36
C ARG A 91 -0.91 -16.95 -14.18
N PHE A 92 -1.02 -17.82 -13.19
CA PHE A 92 -1.67 -17.58 -11.92
C PHE A 92 -0.65 -17.67 -10.80
N VAL A 93 -0.82 -16.84 -9.77
CA VAL A 93 0.02 -16.85 -8.58
C VAL A 93 -0.90 -17.02 -7.38
N VAL A 94 -0.71 -18.12 -6.65
CA VAL A 94 -1.50 -18.43 -5.45
C VAL A 94 -0.57 -18.37 -4.25
N PRO A 95 -0.90 -17.57 -3.21
CA PRO A 95 -0.14 -17.56 -1.96
C PRO A 95 -0.32 -18.89 -1.24
N VAL A 96 0.79 -19.52 -0.86
CA VAL A 96 0.81 -20.81 -0.15
C VAL A 96 1.78 -20.73 1.04
N ASP A 97 1.69 -21.71 1.93
CA ASP A 97 2.71 -21.99 2.94
C ASP A 97 3.79 -22.94 2.40
N ALA A 98 4.77 -23.27 3.22
CA ALA A 98 5.83 -24.21 2.86
C ALA A 98 5.30 -25.63 2.56
N ALA A 99 4.11 -25.99 3.04
CA ALA A 99 3.43 -27.25 2.80
C ALA A 99 2.44 -27.19 1.63
N LEU A 100 2.52 -26.16 0.77
CA LEU A 100 1.64 -25.92 -0.37
C LEU A 100 0.15 -25.75 -0.03
N ARG A 101 -0.20 -25.40 1.22
CA ARG A 101 -1.57 -25.09 1.62
C ARG A 101 -1.86 -23.65 1.28
N VAL A 102 -3.04 -23.38 0.77
CA VAL A 102 -3.47 -22.01 0.41
C VAL A 102 -3.52 -21.12 1.64
N VAL A 103 -2.80 -20.01 1.59
CA VAL A 103 -2.85 -18.97 2.62
C VAL A 103 -3.80 -17.87 2.17
N PRO A 104 -4.80 -17.49 2.99
CA PRO A 104 -5.72 -16.44 2.62
C PRO A 104 -4.98 -15.11 2.43
N ALA A 105 -5.29 -14.40 1.35
CA ALA A 105 -4.77 -13.05 1.14
C ALA A 105 -5.26 -12.13 2.27
N ARG A 106 -4.33 -11.37 2.85
CA ARG A 106 -4.60 -10.42 3.93
C ARG A 106 -4.20 -9.01 3.50
N PRO A 107 -4.93 -8.40 2.57
CA PRO A 107 -4.57 -7.10 1.99
C PRO A 107 -4.54 -5.95 3.02
N TRP A 108 -5.19 -6.11 4.18
CA TRP A 108 -5.13 -5.14 5.28
C TRP A 108 -3.72 -4.97 5.87
N ILE A 109 -2.82 -5.96 5.69
CA ILE A 109 -1.42 -5.88 6.17
C ILE A 109 -0.67 -4.75 5.48
N ASP A 110 -0.93 -4.51 4.21
CA ASP A 110 -0.31 -3.43 3.45
C ASP A 110 -0.76 -2.03 3.93
N LEU A 111 -1.87 -1.96 4.65
CA LEU A 111 -2.38 -0.72 5.25
C LEU A 111 -1.78 -0.42 6.63
N LEU A 112 -1.21 -1.42 7.32
CA LEU A 112 -0.66 -1.25 8.67
C LEU A 112 0.40 -0.14 8.78
N PRO A 113 1.40 -0.05 7.87
CA PRO A 113 2.39 1.02 7.93
C PRO A 113 1.77 2.40 7.79
N LEU A 114 0.75 2.54 6.94
CA LEU A 114 0.04 3.80 6.73
C LEU A 114 -0.83 4.17 7.94
N ALA A 115 -1.52 3.20 8.53
CA ALA A 115 -2.31 3.39 9.74
C ALA A 115 -1.42 3.77 10.94
N LEU A 116 -0.28 3.07 11.11
CA LEU A 116 0.69 3.38 12.16
C LEU A 116 1.29 4.78 11.97
N LEU A 117 1.63 5.15 10.74
CA LEU A 117 2.11 6.49 10.40
C LEU A 117 1.07 7.56 10.80
N GLY A 118 -0.20 7.34 10.47
CA GLY A 118 -1.29 8.25 10.81
C GLY A 118 -1.45 8.42 12.31
N LEU A 119 -1.50 7.30 13.04
CA LEU A 119 -1.61 7.30 14.49
C LEU A 119 -0.41 8.00 15.15
N ALA A 120 0.80 7.62 14.79
CA ALA A 120 2.02 8.24 15.33
C ALA A 120 2.05 9.74 15.03
N SER A 121 1.77 10.16 13.80
CA SER A 121 1.75 11.57 13.42
C SER A 121 0.67 12.36 14.17
N ALA A 122 -0.51 11.78 14.40
CA ALA A 122 -1.57 12.39 15.21
C ALA A 122 -1.14 12.56 16.66
N LEU A 123 -0.54 11.54 17.27
CA LEU A 123 -0.02 11.58 18.63
C LEU A 123 1.09 12.64 18.78
N PHE A 124 2.10 12.63 17.90
CA PHE A 124 3.15 13.65 17.92
C PHE A 124 2.56 15.07 17.83
N THR A 125 1.57 15.28 16.95
CA THR A 125 0.91 16.56 16.80
C THR A 125 0.09 16.94 18.04
N ALA A 126 -0.60 15.98 18.67
CA ALA A 126 -1.39 16.21 19.88
C ALA A 126 -0.50 16.64 21.08
N PHE A 127 0.70 16.07 21.18
CA PHE A 127 1.70 16.45 22.20
C PHE A 127 2.53 17.68 21.82
N GLY A 128 2.24 18.34 20.69
CA GLY A 128 3.02 19.49 20.22
C GLY A 128 4.41 19.13 19.70
N TRP A 129 4.69 17.85 19.46
CA TRP A 129 5.98 17.36 18.99
C TRP A 129 6.03 17.32 17.47
N SER A 130 7.22 17.49 16.90
CA SER A 130 7.46 17.22 15.48
C SER A 130 7.84 15.76 15.28
N THR A 131 7.30 15.14 14.24
CA THR A 131 7.72 13.78 13.84
C THR A 131 9.22 13.75 13.47
N PRO A 132 9.89 12.60 13.58
CA PRO A 132 11.32 12.49 13.25
C PRO A 132 11.67 13.05 11.87
N GLY A 133 10.88 12.75 10.84
CA GLY A 133 11.10 13.27 9.50
C GLY A 133 10.97 14.81 9.41
N LYS A 134 10.01 15.42 10.12
CA LYS A 134 9.88 16.87 10.18
C LYS A 134 11.06 17.52 10.91
N ARG A 135 11.51 16.89 12.01
CA ARG A 135 12.70 17.35 12.75
C ARG A 135 13.94 17.38 11.88
N LEU A 136 14.16 16.30 11.12
CA LEU A 136 15.32 16.18 10.23
C LEU A 136 15.31 17.27 9.15
N LEU A 137 14.12 17.63 8.64
CA LEU A 137 13.94 18.68 7.64
C LEU A 137 13.86 20.09 8.25
N GLY A 138 14.02 20.24 9.56
CA GLY A 138 13.89 21.52 10.24
C GLY A 138 12.48 22.11 10.15
N LEU A 139 11.45 21.26 10.08
CA LEU A 139 10.05 21.66 9.96
C LEU A 139 9.31 21.49 11.28
N ARG A 140 8.37 22.40 11.56
CA ARG A 140 7.44 22.29 12.68
C ARG A 140 6.02 22.61 12.26
N LEU A 141 5.06 22.09 13.02
CA LEU A 141 3.66 22.46 12.88
C LEU A 141 3.36 23.69 13.75
N GLN A 142 2.73 24.68 13.15
CA GLN A 142 2.20 25.85 13.85
C GLN A 142 0.68 25.79 13.79
N PRO A 143 -0.03 25.89 14.94
CA PRO A 143 -1.47 26.05 14.95
C PRO A 143 -1.86 27.44 14.38
N VAL A 144 -2.91 27.48 13.55
CA VAL A 144 -3.51 28.68 12.97
C VAL A 144 -4.94 28.83 13.51
N GLY A 145 -5.21 28.28 14.67
CA GLY A 145 -6.49 28.21 15.33
C GLY A 145 -6.52 27.06 16.32
N THR A 146 -7.68 26.50 16.58
CA THR A 146 -7.79 25.29 17.42
C THR A 146 -7.26 24.08 16.66
N PRO A 147 -6.10 23.50 17.01
CA PRO A 147 -5.51 22.39 16.29
C PRO A 147 -6.38 21.13 16.44
N ARG A 148 -6.63 20.46 15.33
CA ARG A 148 -7.36 19.19 15.29
C ARG A 148 -6.46 18.08 14.69
N PRO A 149 -5.54 17.52 15.50
CA PRO A 149 -4.49 16.62 14.99
C PRO A 149 -5.04 15.35 14.32
N ILE A 150 -6.04 14.72 14.91
CA ILE A 150 -6.68 13.52 14.35
C ILE A 150 -7.35 13.84 13.01
N ARG A 151 -8.13 14.94 12.95
CA ARG A 151 -8.77 15.37 11.70
C ARG A 151 -7.74 15.65 10.59
N ARG A 152 -6.61 16.26 10.96
CA ARG A 152 -5.52 16.51 10.04
C ARG A 152 -5.00 15.22 9.38
N GLU A 153 -4.71 14.21 10.19
CA GLU A 153 -4.16 12.95 9.67
C GLU A 153 -5.22 12.13 8.93
N ILE A 154 -6.48 12.16 9.35
CA ILE A 154 -7.59 11.57 8.58
C ILE A 154 -7.70 12.22 7.20
N LEU A 155 -7.67 13.54 7.11
CA LEU A 155 -7.73 14.24 5.84
C LEU A 155 -6.48 14.01 4.98
N ARG A 156 -5.30 13.88 5.61
CA ARG A 156 -4.04 13.65 4.91
C ARG A 156 -3.90 12.21 4.38
N LEU A 157 -4.22 11.22 5.18
CA LEU A 157 -3.98 9.81 4.87
C LEU A 157 -5.26 9.07 4.45
N GLY A 158 -6.43 9.63 4.77
CA GLY A 158 -7.73 9.02 4.45
C GLY A 158 -7.91 8.64 2.99
N PRO A 159 -7.64 9.54 2.02
CA PRO A 159 -7.73 9.18 0.60
C PRO A 159 -6.84 8.00 0.23
N LEU A 160 -5.62 7.92 0.77
CA LEU A 160 -4.69 6.81 0.54
C LEU A 160 -5.15 5.51 1.21
N LEU A 161 -5.69 5.60 2.43
CA LEU A 161 -6.27 4.45 3.14
C LEU A 161 -7.50 3.90 2.41
N ILE A 162 -8.37 4.78 1.94
CA ILE A 162 -9.56 4.39 1.16
C ILE A 162 -9.12 3.67 -0.11
N LEU A 163 -8.20 4.23 -0.88
CA LEU A 163 -7.70 3.59 -2.11
C LEU A 163 -6.93 2.29 -1.83
N GLY A 164 -6.08 2.29 -0.80
CA GLY A 164 -5.35 1.09 -0.39
C GLY A 164 -6.25 -0.02 0.12
N SER A 165 -7.43 0.32 0.65
CA SER A 165 -8.43 -0.67 1.06
C SER A 165 -9.29 -1.21 -0.09
N ALA A 166 -9.12 -0.70 -1.31
CA ALA A 166 -9.89 -1.13 -2.49
C ALA A 166 -9.97 -2.66 -2.67
N PRO A 167 -8.91 -3.46 -2.46
CA PRO A 167 -9.00 -4.91 -2.54
C PRO A 167 -9.96 -5.56 -1.52
N LEU A 168 -10.37 -4.82 -0.49
CA LEU A 168 -11.32 -5.27 0.53
C LEU A 168 -12.79 -4.95 0.18
N TRP A 169 -13.01 -4.15 -0.87
CA TRP A 169 -14.37 -3.69 -1.19
C TRP A 169 -15.15 -4.77 -1.92
N PRO A 170 -16.33 -5.14 -1.43
CA PRO A 170 -17.18 -6.08 -2.12
C PRO A 170 -17.58 -5.48 -3.48
N GLY A 171 -17.50 -6.30 -4.53
CA GLY A 171 -17.88 -5.88 -5.90
C GLY A 171 -16.79 -5.16 -6.71
N LEU A 172 -15.63 -4.85 -6.14
CA LEU A 172 -14.55 -4.22 -6.93
C LEU A 172 -14.08 -5.15 -8.07
N GLY A 173 -14.18 -6.46 -7.91
CA GLY A 173 -13.91 -7.44 -8.98
C GLY A 173 -14.81 -7.24 -10.21
N ALA A 174 -16.01 -6.69 -10.05
CA ALA A 174 -16.90 -6.37 -11.16
C ALA A 174 -16.38 -5.23 -12.04
N ILE A 175 -15.49 -4.36 -11.54
CA ILE A 175 -14.87 -3.30 -12.34
C ILE A 175 -14.05 -3.87 -13.49
N VAL A 176 -13.47 -5.05 -13.31
CA VAL A 176 -12.70 -5.74 -14.36
C VAL A 176 -13.59 -6.09 -15.57
N THR A 177 -14.90 -6.21 -15.36
CA THR A 177 -15.86 -6.50 -16.43
C THR A 177 -16.25 -5.27 -17.27
N TRP A 178 -15.90 -4.06 -16.82
CA TRP A 178 -16.25 -2.79 -17.52
C TRP A 178 -15.49 -2.56 -18.83
N GLY A 179 -14.49 -3.40 -19.09
CA GLY A 179 -13.62 -3.22 -20.24
C GLY A 179 -12.43 -2.27 -19.96
N PRO A 180 -11.35 -2.40 -20.75
CA PRO A 180 -10.09 -1.71 -20.49
C PRO A 180 -10.19 -0.19 -20.54
N GLY A 181 -11.03 0.36 -21.41
CA GLY A 181 -11.22 1.80 -21.54
C GLY A 181 -11.84 2.43 -20.29
N ALA A 182 -12.87 1.81 -19.71
CA ALA A 182 -13.51 2.30 -18.50
C ALA A 182 -12.58 2.21 -17.28
N VAL A 183 -11.80 1.14 -17.18
CA VAL A 183 -10.78 0.98 -16.13
C VAL A 183 -9.72 2.08 -16.22
N LEU A 184 -9.20 2.34 -17.43
CA LEU A 184 -8.21 3.41 -17.65
C LEU A 184 -8.79 4.80 -17.32
N ALA A 185 -10.03 5.08 -17.71
CA ALA A 185 -10.70 6.33 -17.39
C ALA A 185 -10.88 6.52 -15.88
N ALA A 186 -11.29 5.48 -15.16
CA ALA A 186 -11.41 5.51 -13.70
C ALA A 186 -10.06 5.75 -13.02
N MET A 187 -9.02 5.05 -13.45
CA MET A 187 -7.64 5.23 -12.95
C MET A 187 -7.14 6.66 -13.19
N ALA A 188 -7.37 7.21 -14.39
CA ALA A 188 -6.99 8.58 -14.72
C ALA A 188 -7.73 9.60 -13.85
N ALA A 189 -9.05 9.42 -13.65
CA ALA A 189 -9.85 10.29 -12.78
C ALA A 189 -9.36 10.28 -11.33
N ILE A 190 -9.05 9.10 -10.78
CA ILE A 190 -8.48 8.94 -9.44
C ILE A 190 -7.11 9.63 -9.35
N ALA A 191 -6.24 9.40 -10.32
CA ALA A 191 -4.90 10.02 -10.36
C ALA A 191 -5.01 11.56 -10.41
N LEU A 192 -5.88 12.12 -11.23
CA LEU A 192 -6.13 13.55 -11.30
C LEU A 192 -6.68 14.10 -9.98
N ALA A 193 -7.65 13.42 -9.36
CA ALA A 193 -8.21 13.84 -8.08
C ALA A 193 -7.17 13.87 -6.96
N LEU A 194 -6.32 12.83 -6.88
CA LEU A 194 -5.22 12.76 -5.91
C LEU A 194 -4.17 13.84 -6.17
N THR A 195 -3.77 14.01 -7.41
CA THR A 195 -2.81 15.04 -7.83
C THR A 195 -3.33 16.42 -7.44
N TRP A 196 -4.58 16.71 -7.77
CA TRP A 196 -5.20 17.98 -7.40
C TRP A 196 -5.31 18.15 -5.87
N TYR A 197 -5.64 17.11 -5.13
CA TYR A 197 -5.76 17.17 -3.68
C TYR A 197 -4.41 17.43 -2.98
N TYR A 198 -3.37 16.69 -3.37
CA TYR A 198 -2.07 16.75 -2.71
C TYR A 198 -1.15 17.85 -3.26
N LEU A 199 -1.23 18.19 -4.55
CA LEU A 199 -0.39 19.22 -5.17
C LEU A 199 -0.99 20.61 -5.14
N TRP A 200 -2.19 20.77 -4.60
CA TRP A 200 -2.86 22.08 -4.44
C TRP A 200 -1.97 23.21 -3.87
N PRO A 201 -1.11 22.96 -2.83
CA PRO A 201 -0.25 24.01 -2.29
C PRO A 201 0.74 24.56 -3.29
N PHE A 202 1.21 23.75 -4.22
CA PHE A 202 2.17 24.17 -5.26
C PHE A 202 1.50 25.05 -6.33
N ALA A 203 0.21 24.82 -6.60
CA ALA A 203 -0.54 25.62 -7.56
C ALA A 203 -0.92 27.02 -7.00
N HIS A 204 -1.08 27.15 -5.70
CA HIS A 204 -1.62 28.37 -5.08
C HIS A 204 -0.64 29.12 -4.17
N TRP A 205 0.60 28.67 -4.03
CA TRP A 205 1.67 29.28 -3.22
C TRP A 205 1.28 29.70 -1.80
N THR A 206 0.22 29.11 -1.24
CA THR A 206 -0.27 29.45 0.10
C THR A 206 0.60 28.87 1.22
N GLY A 207 1.53 27.98 0.89
CA GLY A 207 2.34 27.25 1.88
C GLY A 207 1.52 26.33 2.80
N GLN A 208 0.22 26.20 2.53
CA GLN A 208 -0.70 25.38 3.28
C GLN A 208 -1.35 24.35 2.38
N SER A 209 -1.25 23.06 2.73
CA SER A 209 -2.00 22.00 2.07
C SER A 209 -3.49 22.09 2.41
N ARG A 210 -4.35 21.45 1.61
CA ARG A 210 -5.80 21.42 1.91
C ARG A 210 -6.11 20.81 3.27
N HIS A 211 -5.48 19.72 3.61
CA HIS A 211 -5.65 19.07 4.91
C HIS A 211 -5.14 19.93 6.07
N ASP A 212 -4.06 20.69 5.89
CA ASP A 212 -3.56 21.62 6.88
C ASP A 212 -4.54 22.80 7.09
N ARG A 213 -5.06 23.39 6.01
CA ARG A 213 -6.05 24.46 6.05
C ARG A 213 -7.33 24.02 6.75
N LEU A 214 -7.84 22.82 6.42
CA LEU A 214 -9.07 22.29 7.03
C LEU A 214 -8.90 21.86 8.48
N SER A 215 -7.67 21.64 8.94
CA SER A 215 -7.35 21.24 10.32
C SER A 215 -6.81 22.38 11.18
N GLY A 216 -6.73 23.61 10.65
CA GLY A 216 -6.23 24.76 11.38
C GLY A 216 -4.74 24.66 11.73
N THR A 217 -3.92 24.10 10.82
CA THR A 217 -2.48 23.94 11.01
C THR A 217 -1.69 24.47 9.83
N ARG A 218 -0.42 24.80 10.04
CA ARG A 218 0.53 25.19 9.00
C ARG A 218 1.89 24.57 9.27
N VAL A 219 2.57 24.13 8.22
CA VAL A 219 3.96 23.66 8.30
C VAL A 219 4.87 24.87 8.06
N ILE A 220 5.80 25.11 8.98
CA ILE A 220 6.79 26.19 8.87
C ILE A 220 8.19 25.66 9.11
N ALA A 221 9.20 26.38 8.63
CA ALA A 221 10.58 26.11 9.00
C ALA A 221 10.78 26.38 10.50
N ALA A 222 11.49 25.49 11.19
CA ALA A 222 11.70 25.60 12.64
C ALA A 222 12.46 26.88 13.05
N LYS A 223 13.29 27.42 12.13
CA LYS A 223 14.03 28.68 12.32
C LYS A 223 13.23 29.93 11.95
N ALA A 224 12.04 29.80 11.36
CA ALA A 224 11.20 30.97 11.06
C ALA A 224 10.62 31.58 12.33
N ALA A 225 10.61 32.90 12.39
CA ALA A 225 9.92 33.61 13.46
C ALA A 225 8.42 33.23 13.48
N PRO A 226 7.78 33.22 14.66
CA PRO A 226 6.35 32.98 14.73
C PRO A 226 5.60 34.00 13.88
N VAL A 227 4.76 33.54 12.96
CA VAL A 227 3.86 34.44 12.23
C VAL A 227 2.84 34.98 13.23
N PRO A 228 2.69 36.29 13.35
CA PRO A 228 1.69 36.86 14.25
C PRO A 228 0.30 36.33 13.89
N PRO A 229 -0.58 36.16 14.88
CA PRO A 229 -1.95 35.73 14.60
C PRO A 229 -2.60 36.76 13.65
N PRO A 230 -3.50 36.32 12.75
CA PRO A 230 -4.24 37.22 11.90
C PRO A 230 -4.96 38.23 12.81
N ALA A 231 -4.85 39.53 12.48
CA ALA A 231 -5.64 40.53 13.14
C ALA A 231 -7.11 40.10 13.06
N GLY A 232 -7.76 39.96 14.21
CA GLY A 232 -9.17 39.60 14.26
C GLY A 232 -10.00 40.64 13.48
N PRO A 233 -11.20 40.25 13.04
CA PRO A 233 -12.12 41.14 12.36
C PRO A 233 -12.53 42.28 13.23
#